data_6f031c0df05d65e2431dc4a9c4715f56
#
_entry.id   6f031c0df05d65e2431dc4a9c4715f56
#
_cell.length_a   1.000
_cell.length_b   1.000
_cell.length_c   1.000
_cell.angle_alpha   90.00
_cell.angle_beta   90.00
_cell.angle_gamma   90.00
#
_symmetry.space_group_name_H-M   'P 1'
#
loop_
_entity.id
_entity.type
_entity.pdbx_description
1 polymer ?
#
loop_
_entity_poly.entity_id
_entity_poly.type
_entity_poly.pdbx_seq_one_letter_code
_entity_poly.pdbx_strand_id
1 'polypeptide(L)'
;QGVQVIYGPSVTVIKADLEDYLEHAPKELYEPQKDTESTGQNASEDATIEDKAGEKKVVDTIVISSPITGLAADLSTTPDEAFAGRMMGDGAVVTPEDAIVRAPEDGEVCFVFDTKHAIGFMTESGVSLLIHVGIDTVKLDGKGFECFVENGQAVRKGDPMLKLDLDYLRENAPSVASPVLCTELEDNQKIRLLNEGEIKAGDELFAIDIYEA
;
A
#
# COMPACT_ATOMS: atom_id res chain seq x y z
N GLN A 1 -5.70 27.03 23.97
CA GLN A 1 -4.60 26.14 24.34
C GLN A 1 -4.52 25.11 23.26
N GLY A 2 -3.50 25.19 22.37
CA GLY A 2 -3.32 24.28 21.27
C GLY A 2 -2.89 22.90 21.78
N VAL A 3 -3.54 21.86 21.31
CA VAL A 3 -3.10 20.47 21.52
C VAL A 3 -1.87 20.25 20.65
N GLN A 4 -0.72 20.09 21.25
CA GLN A 4 0.49 19.72 20.57
C GLN A 4 0.44 18.20 20.38
N VAL A 5 0.09 17.73 19.17
CA VAL A 5 0.15 16.33 18.82
C VAL A 5 1.63 15.97 18.67
N ILE A 6 2.14 15.17 19.59
CA ILE A 6 3.51 14.66 19.53
C ILE A 6 3.46 13.41 18.64
N TYR A 7 3.80 13.59 17.37
CA TYR A 7 4.06 12.45 16.48
C TYR A 7 5.25 11.65 17.03
N GLY A 8 5.12 10.33 17.12
CA GLY A 8 6.25 9.49 17.50
C GLY A 8 7.41 9.65 16.50
N PRO A 9 8.65 9.43 16.91
CA PRO A 9 9.83 9.64 16.05
C PRO A 9 9.77 8.87 14.73
N SER A 10 9.09 7.73 14.68
CA SER A 10 8.93 6.87 13.49
C SER A 10 8.19 7.55 12.35
N VAL A 11 7.09 8.28 12.62
CA VAL A 11 6.27 8.90 11.57
C VAL A 11 7.03 10.01 10.83
N THR A 12 7.85 10.77 11.54
CA THR A 12 8.68 11.83 10.95
C THR A 12 9.79 11.24 10.07
N VAL A 13 10.37 10.11 10.49
CA VAL A 13 11.41 9.40 9.72
C VAL A 13 10.83 8.84 8.43
N ILE A 14 9.69 8.16 8.50
CA ILE A 14 9.01 7.59 7.31
C ILE A 14 8.66 8.67 6.29
N LYS A 15 8.15 9.82 6.74
CA LYS A 15 7.83 10.93 5.84
C LYS A 15 9.09 11.47 5.15
N ALA A 16 10.18 11.68 5.90
CA ALA A 16 11.42 12.22 5.38
C ALA A 16 12.12 11.23 4.43
N ASP A 17 12.16 9.94 4.78
CA ASP A 17 12.76 8.89 3.95
C ASP A 17 11.96 8.68 2.67
N LEU A 18 10.63 8.75 2.74
CA LEU A 18 9.77 8.61 1.58
C LEU A 18 9.86 9.83 0.63
N GLU A 19 9.92 11.05 1.16
CA GLU A 19 10.11 12.26 0.36
C GLU A 19 11.48 12.23 -0.33
N ASP A 20 12.54 11.87 0.37
CA ASP A 20 13.91 11.76 -0.18
C ASP A 20 13.99 10.66 -1.25
N TYR A 21 13.35 9.51 -1.02
CA TYR A 21 13.28 8.43 -1.99
C TYR A 21 12.52 8.83 -3.25
N LEU A 22 11.36 9.49 -3.14
CA LEU A 22 10.56 9.92 -4.27
C LEU A 22 11.23 11.04 -5.10
N GLU A 23 12.09 11.87 -4.47
CA GLU A 23 12.88 12.90 -5.16
C GLU A 23 14.14 12.33 -5.85
N HIS A 24 14.77 11.30 -5.28
CA HIS A 24 16.11 10.83 -5.67
C HIS A 24 16.13 9.42 -6.25
N ALA A 25 14.97 8.77 -6.47
CA ALA A 25 14.89 7.45 -7.08
C ALA A 25 15.62 7.41 -8.43
N PRO A 26 16.55 6.47 -8.65
CA PRO A 26 17.35 6.43 -9.87
C PRO A 26 16.46 6.18 -11.09
N LYS A 27 16.56 7.08 -12.06
CA LYS A 27 15.84 7.04 -13.35
C LYS A 27 16.44 6.07 -14.36
N GLU A 28 17.20 5.08 -13.96
CA GLU A 28 17.91 4.25 -14.94
C GLU A 28 17.61 2.75 -14.80
N LEU A 29 17.33 2.22 -16.01
CA LEU A 29 17.49 0.85 -16.47
C LEU A 29 16.26 -0.09 -16.38
N TYR A 30 15.31 0.16 -17.25
CA TYR A 30 14.56 -0.93 -17.84
C TYR A 30 14.95 -1.07 -19.32
N GLU A 31 15.85 -2.01 -19.63
CA GLU A 31 15.98 -2.59 -20.98
C GLU A 31 15.24 -3.95 -20.96
N PRO A 32 14.23 -4.16 -21.80
CA PRO A 32 13.55 -5.43 -21.91
C PRO A 32 14.48 -6.48 -22.54
N GLN A 33 14.84 -7.49 -21.78
CA GLN A 33 15.52 -8.66 -22.34
C GLN A 33 14.55 -9.44 -23.24
N LYS A 34 14.94 -9.60 -24.49
CA LYS A 34 14.26 -10.39 -25.51
C LYS A 34 14.23 -11.85 -25.13
N ASP A 35 13.03 -12.44 -25.26
CA ASP A 35 12.75 -13.86 -25.20
C ASP A 35 13.69 -14.68 -26.12
N THR A 36 14.28 -15.72 -25.55
CA THR A 36 14.75 -16.84 -26.34
C THR A 36 13.94 -18.08 -25.95
N GLU A 37 13.09 -18.50 -26.87
CA GLU A 37 12.41 -19.80 -26.84
C GLU A 37 13.40 -20.96 -26.68
N SER A 38 13.12 -21.90 -25.83
CA SER A 38 13.58 -23.27 -25.92
C SER A 38 12.51 -24.24 -25.45
N THR A 39 11.97 -24.93 -26.42
CA THR A 39 11.13 -26.12 -26.32
C THR A 39 11.85 -27.31 -25.66
N GLY A 40 11.11 -28.10 -24.86
CA GLY A 40 11.60 -29.41 -24.48
C GLY A 40 10.79 -30.10 -23.38
N GLN A 41 10.04 -31.07 -23.80
CA GLN A 41 9.09 -31.95 -23.12
C GLN A 41 9.65 -32.76 -21.94
N ASN A 42 8.72 -33.13 -21.07
CA ASN A 42 8.42 -34.45 -20.48
C ASN A 42 8.70 -34.72 -19.00
N ALA A 43 7.56 -35.02 -18.37
CA ALA A 43 7.25 -36.22 -17.57
C ALA A 43 7.77 -36.29 -16.11
N SER A 44 6.74 -36.24 -15.24
CA SER A 44 6.50 -37.10 -14.07
C SER A 44 7.68 -37.52 -13.20
N GLU A 45 7.62 -37.17 -11.94
CA GLU A 45 7.46 -38.10 -10.81
C GLU A 45 7.54 -37.38 -9.48
N ASP A 46 6.54 -37.63 -8.70
CA ASP A 46 6.39 -37.64 -7.26
C ASP A 46 7.71 -37.54 -6.46
N ALA A 47 7.84 -36.41 -5.71
CA ALA A 47 8.69 -36.37 -4.54
C ALA A 47 8.10 -35.37 -3.53
N THR A 48 7.23 -35.90 -2.68
CA THR A 48 6.92 -35.30 -1.38
C THR A 48 8.22 -35.05 -0.60
N ILE A 49 8.66 -33.81 -0.58
CA ILE A 49 9.62 -33.34 0.42
C ILE A 49 8.81 -32.60 1.47
N GLU A 50 8.48 -33.32 2.56
CA GLU A 50 8.02 -32.71 3.80
C GLU A 50 9.19 -31.89 4.37
N ASP A 51 9.14 -30.56 4.14
CA ASP A 51 9.99 -29.64 4.90
C ASP A 51 9.26 -29.32 6.21
N LYS A 52 9.51 -30.15 7.23
CA LYS A 52 9.14 -29.89 8.63
C LYS A 52 10.13 -28.92 9.25
N ALA A 53 10.19 -27.69 8.77
CA ALA A 53 10.59 -26.54 9.57
C ALA A 53 9.34 -26.10 10.33
N GLY A 54 9.40 -26.09 11.67
CA GLY A 54 8.24 -25.87 12.54
C GLY A 54 7.45 -24.65 12.11
N GLU A 55 6.22 -24.88 11.63
CA GLU A 55 5.27 -23.82 11.31
C GLU A 55 4.97 -23.05 12.59
N LYS A 56 5.47 -21.80 12.68
CA LYS A 56 5.08 -20.88 13.75
C LYS A 56 3.56 -20.72 13.68
N LYS A 57 2.91 -20.87 14.82
CA LYS A 57 1.44 -20.78 14.91
C LYS A 57 1.02 -19.31 14.83
N VAL A 58 0.03 -19.00 14.01
CA VAL A 58 -0.67 -17.70 14.05
C VAL A 58 -1.43 -17.60 15.35
N VAL A 59 -1.14 -16.56 16.13
CA VAL A 59 -1.74 -16.30 17.45
C VAL A 59 -2.77 -15.19 17.41
N ASP A 60 -2.66 -14.27 16.43
CA ASP A 60 -3.62 -13.19 16.21
C ASP A 60 -3.60 -12.76 14.73
N THR A 61 -4.65 -12.06 14.30
CA THR A 61 -4.79 -11.56 12.92
C THR A 61 -5.50 -10.22 12.92
N ILE A 62 -4.88 -9.21 12.34
CA ILE A 62 -5.49 -7.90 12.13
C ILE A 62 -5.89 -7.80 10.66
N VAL A 63 -7.15 -7.50 10.38
CA VAL A 63 -7.66 -7.33 9.01
C VAL A 63 -7.71 -5.85 8.66
N ILE A 64 -7.18 -5.50 7.49
CA ILE A 64 -7.23 -4.14 6.92
C ILE A 64 -8.16 -4.16 5.71
N SER A 65 -9.11 -3.23 5.72
CA SER A 65 -10.06 -3.06 4.63
C SER A 65 -9.49 -2.18 3.52
N SER A 66 -10.00 -2.36 2.32
CA SER A 66 -9.61 -1.51 1.18
C SER A 66 -10.08 -0.07 1.37
N PRO A 67 -9.21 0.93 1.22
CA PRO A 67 -9.62 2.33 1.16
C PRO A 67 -10.18 2.72 -0.21
N ILE A 68 -10.04 1.86 -1.22
CA ILE A 68 -10.28 2.17 -2.64
C ILE A 68 -11.19 1.09 -3.23
N THR A 69 -12.19 1.53 -4.00
CA THR A 69 -12.97 0.64 -4.88
C THR A 69 -12.24 0.50 -6.21
N GLY A 70 -11.99 -0.74 -6.66
CA GLY A 70 -11.31 -1.01 -7.91
C GLY A 70 -10.80 -2.44 -8.02
N LEU A 71 -9.62 -2.64 -8.62
CA LEU A 71 -9.00 -3.94 -8.81
C LEU A 71 -7.83 -4.12 -7.85
N ALA A 72 -7.97 -5.04 -6.91
CA ALA A 72 -6.91 -5.41 -5.96
C ALA A 72 -6.00 -6.49 -6.53
N ALA A 73 -4.71 -6.40 -6.21
CA ALA A 73 -3.71 -7.39 -6.59
C ALA A 73 -2.56 -7.42 -5.56
N ASP A 74 -1.70 -8.44 -5.68
CA ASP A 74 -0.48 -8.52 -4.88
C ASP A 74 0.43 -7.32 -5.14
N LEU A 75 1.08 -6.82 -4.09
CA LEU A 75 1.93 -5.63 -4.16
C LEU A 75 3.07 -5.77 -5.18
N SER A 76 3.57 -6.99 -5.43
CA SER A 76 4.62 -7.26 -6.42
C SER A 76 4.22 -6.95 -7.86
N THR A 77 2.92 -6.77 -8.13
CA THR A 77 2.42 -6.37 -9.45
C THR A 77 2.44 -4.86 -9.69
N THR A 78 2.83 -4.08 -8.69
CA THR A 78 2.93 -2.63 -8.81
C THR A 78 3.99 -2.26 -9.85
N PRO A 79 3.70 -1.36 -10.81
CA PRO A 79 4.66 -0.94 -11.82
C PRO A 79 5.69 0.07 -11.30
N ASP A 80 6.29 -0.24 -10.14
CA ASP A 80 7.33 0.52 -9.45
C ASP A 80 8.13 -0.43 -8.55
N GLU A 81 9.45 -0.44 -8.70
CA GLU A 81 10.33 -1.42 -8.03
C GLU A 81 10.37 -1.26 -6.50
N ALA A 82 10.21 -0.03 -5.98
CA ALA A 82 10.24 0.20 -4.55
C ALA A 82 9.01 -0.38 -3.86
N PHE A 83 7.84 -0.21 -4.47
CA PHE A 83 6.61 -0.81 -3.96
C PHE A 83 6.58 -2.32 -4.22
N ALA A 84 6.85 -2.76 -5.44
CA ALA A 84 6.86 -4.18 -5.79
C ALA A 84 7.90 -4.99 -4.98
N GLY A 85 9.04 -4.38 -4.69
CA GLY A 85 10.11 -4.95 -3.86
C GLY A 85 9.87 -4.84 -2.35
N ARG A 86 8.73 -4.31 -1.90
CA ARG A 86 8.36 -4.13 -0.49
C ARG A 86 9.37 -3.29 0.32
N MET A 87 10.09 -2.38 -0.34
CA MET A 87 11.09 -1.52 0.34
C MET A 87 10.45 -0.48 1.25
N MET A 88 9.18 -0.15 1.03
CA MET A 88 8.43 0.88 1.75
C MET A 88 7.41 0.30 2.73
N GLY A 89 7.41 -1.00 2.93
CA GLY A 89 6.41 -1.74 3.68
C GLY A 89 5.79 -2.86 2.85
N ASP A 90 4.86 -3.60 3.42
CA ASP A 90 4.14 -4.68 2.74
C ASP A 90 2.63 -4.44 2.78
N GLY A 91 1.90 -5.00 1.82
CA GLY A 91 0.46 -4.77 1.69
C GLY A 91 -0.08 -5.27 0.36
N ALA A 92 -0.92 -4.43 -0.26
CA ALA A 92 -1.54 -4.72 -1.54
C ALA A 92 -1.52 -3.48 -2.45
N VAL A 93 -1.80 -3.68 -3.73
CA VAL A 93 -2.05 -2.59 -4.68
C VAL A 93 -3.50 -2.64 -5.14
N VAL A 94 -4.15 -1.48 -5.24
CA VAL A 94 -5.51 -1.35 -5.78
C VAL A 94 -5.50 -0.36 -6.94
N THR A 95 -5.98 -0.77 -8.11
CA THR A 95 -6.18 0.13 -9.25
C THR A 95 -7.56 0.76 -9.13
N PRO A 96 -7.68 2.09 -8.91
CA PRO A 96 -8.95 2.76 -8.65
C PRO A 96 -9.92 2.72 -9.83
N GLU A 97 -11.18 2.39 -9.55
CA GLU A 97 -12.32 2.51 -10.46
C GLU A 97 -13.35 3.54 -9.97
N ASP A 98 -13.32 3.89 -8.67
CA ASP A 98 -14.10 4.97 -8.07
C ASP A 98 -13.19 6.14 -7.65
N ALA A 99 -13.74 7.32 -7.71
CA ALA A 99 -13.05 8.58 -7.45
C ALA A 99 -12.76 8.86 -5.96
N ILE A 100 -13.30 8.10 -5.02
CA ILE A 100 -13.21 8.41 -3.58
C ILE A 100 -12.33 7.39 -2.86
N VAL A 101 -11.26 7.90 -2.25
CA VAL A 101 -10.46 7.16 -1.26
C VAL A 101 -11.06 7.39 0.12
N ARG A 102 -11.29 6.30 0.86
CA ARG A 102 -11.96 6.30 2.16
C ARG A 102 -11.04 5.79 3.26
N ALA A 103 -11.35 6.15 4.51
CA ALA A 103 -10.67 5.57 5.65
C ALA A 103 -10.90 4.06 5.69
N PRO A 104 -9.83 3.24 5.71
CA PRO A 104 -9.94 1.78 5.71
C PRO A 104 -10.49 1.24 7.03
N GLU A 105 -10.18 1.92 8.13
CA GLU A 105 -10.58 1.58 9.50
C GLU A 105 -10.86 2.87 10.29
N ASP A 106 -11.38 2.74 11.51
CA ASP A 106 -11.39 3.83 12.47
C ASP A 106 -9.94 4.18 12.84
N GLY A 107 -9.61 5.47 12.93
CA GLY A 107 -8.25 5.87 13.21
C GLY A 107 -7.97 7.36 13.03
N GLU A 108 -6.72 7.68 12.82
CA GLU A 108 -6.24 9.07 12.69
C GLU A 108 -5.39 9.25 11.42
N VAL A 109 -5.60 10.35 10.73
CA VAL A 109 -4.73 10.80 9.65
C VAL A 109 -3.45 11.38 10.24
N CYS A 110 -2.34 10.63 10.19
CA CYS A 110 -1.07 11.06 10.74
C CYS A 110 -0.48 12.22 9.94
N PHE A 111 -0.51 12.10 8.62
CA PHE A 111 -0.06 13.16 7.71
C PHE A 111 -0.70 13.03 6.33
N VAL A 112 -0.85 14.16 5.66
CA VAL A 112 -1.16 14.27 4.24
C VAL A 112 0.03 14.92 3.56
N PHE A 113 0.52 14.34 2.47
CA PHE A 113 1.58 14.97 1.68
C PHE A 113 1.08 16.28 1.04
N ASP A 114 1.96 17.27 0.89
CA ASP A 114 1.61 18.58 0.34
C ASP A 114 0.97 18.47 -1.06
N THR A 115 1.44 17.53 -1.86
CA THR A 115 0.90 17.17 -3.18
C THR A 115 -0.32 16.25 -3.13
N LYS A 116 -0.82 15.89 -1.94
CA LYS A 116 -2.06 15.14 -1.68
C LYS A 116 -2.12 13.74 -2.31
N HIS A 117 -1.01 13.25 -2.85
CA HIS A 117 -0.94 11.94 -3.50
C HIS A 117 -0.86 10.77 -2.52
N ALA A 118 -0.49 11.05 -1.27
CA ALA A 118 -0.35 10.02 -0.25
C ALA A 118 -0.82 10.51 1.14
N ILE A 119 -1.35 9.57 1.92
CA ILE A 119 -1.81 9.75 3.29
C ILE A 119 -1.16 8.70 4.18
N GLY A 120 -0.52 9.15 5.27
CA GLY A 120 -0.16 8.31 6.40
C GLY A 120 -1.32 8.20 7.37
N PHE A 121 -1.66 7.00 7.78
CA PHE A 121 -2.83 6.68 8.56
C PHE A 121 -2.48 5.72 9.70
N MET A 122 -2.99 5.98 10.90
CA MET A 122 -2.87 5.10 12.06
C MET A 122 -4.24 4.55 12.41
N THR A 123 -4.40 3.24 12.36
CA THR A 123 -5.64 2.60 12.82
C THR A 123 -5.78 2.65 14.33
N GLU A 124 -7.01 2.54 14.87
CA GLU A 124 -7.21 2.38 16.32
C GLU A 124 -6.52 1.13 16.89
N SER A 125 -6.32 0.09 16.06
CA SER A 125 -5.56 -1.11 16.44
C SER A 125 -4.04 -0.92 16.45
N GLY A 126 -3.53 0.29 16.12
CA GLY A 126 -2.11 0.62 16.16
C GLY A 126 -1.32 0.24 14.91
N VAL A 127 -1.98 -0.01 13.78
CA VAL A 127 -1.32 -0.30 12.51
C VAL A 127 -1.03 1.00 11.77
N SER A 128 0.26 1.21 11.42
CA SER A 128 0.71 2.30 10.56
C SER A 128 0.50 1.94 9.09
N LEU A 129 -0.34 2.71 8.40
CA LEU A 129 -0.62 2.53 6.98
C LEU A 129 -0.13 3.71 6.15
N LEU A 130 0.32 3.43 4.94
CA LEU A 130 0.51 4.40 3.86
C LEU A 130 -0.46 4.08 2.73
N ILE A 131 -1.29 5.04 2.36
CA ILE A 131 -2.19 4.98 1.21
C ILE A 131 -1.60 5.91 0.15
N HIS A 132 -0.99 5.33 -0.89
CA HIS A 132 -0.31 6.08 -1.96
C HIS A 132 -1.08 5.95 -3.26
N VAL A 133 -1.55 7.06 -3.83
CA VAL A 133 -2.42 7.06 -5.01
C VAL A 133 -1.64 7.30 -6.28
N GLY A 134 -1.59 6.27 -7.12
CA GLY A 134 -0.89 6.25 -8.40
C GLY A 134 0.64 6.19 -8.25
N ILE A 135 1.32 6.06 -9.36
CA ILE A 135 2.78 6.01 -9.45
C ILE A 135 3.30 7.34 -9.99
N ASP A 136 4.34 7.89 -9.36
CA ASP A 136 4.96 9.17 -9.74
C ASP A 136 4.00 10.39 -9.66
N THR A 137 2.88 10.26 -8.99
CA THR A 137 1.85 11.31 -8.88
C THR A 137 2.27 12.50 -8.03
N VAL A 138 3.34 12.38 -7.27
CA VAL A 138 4.03 13.52 -6.62
C VAL A 138 4.39 14.61 -7.64
N LYS A 139 4.75 14.24 -8.87
CA LYS A 139 5.13 15.14 -9.97
C LYS A 139 3.96 15.98 -10.50
N LEU A 140 2.73 15.64 -10.16
CA LEU A 140 1.53 16.39 -10.58
C LEU A 140 1.25 17.62 -9.70
N ASP A 141 2.04 17.83 -8.64
CA ASP A 141 1.95 19.01 -7.76
C ASP A 141 0.52 19.24 -7.21
N GLY A 142 -0.11 18.12 -6.79
CA GLY A 142 -1.47 18.13 -6.21
C GLY A 142 -2.62 18.20 -7.22
N LYS A 143 -2.34 18.31 -8.51
CA LYS A 143 -3.38 18.31 -9.54
C LYS A 143 -4.00 16.92 -9.66
N GLY A 144 -5.33 16.88 -9.75
CA GLY A 144 -6.08 15.63 -9.77
C GLY A 144 -6.46 15.10 -8.39
N PHE A 145 -6.14 15.84 -7.31
CA PHE A 145 -6.45 15.47 -5.92
C PHE A 145 -7.23 16.57 -5.20
N GLU A 146 -8.33 16.22 -4.56
CA GLU A 146 -9.05 17.05 -3.61
C GLU A 146 -9.03 16.35 -2.24
N CYS A 147 -8.43 16.98 -1.22
CA CYS A 147 -8.29 16.39 0.11
C CYS A 147 -9.40 16.90 1.02
N PHE A 148 -10.04 15.98 1.77
CA PHE A 148 -11.11 16.27 2.71
C PHE A 148 -10.67 16.18 4.17
N VAL A 149 -9.44 15.77 4.41
CA VAL A 149 -8.90 15.54 5.75
C VAL A 149 -7.61 16.33 5.97
N GLU A 150 -7.24 16.51 7.22
CA GLU A 150 -6.03 17.21 7.63
C GLU A 150 -5.25 16.40 8.66
N ASN A 151 -3.99 16.77 8.86
CA ASN A 151 -3.10 16.10 9.80
C ASN A 151 -3.67 16.10 11.22
N GLY A 152 -3.66 14.96 11.90
CA GLY A 152 -4.20 14.79 13.25
C GLY A 152 -5.71 14.63 13.30
N GLN A 153 -6.39 14.51 12.15
CA GLN A 153 -7.83 14.34 12.13
C GLN A 153 -8.22 12.88 12.41
N ALA A 154 -9.07 12.69 13.42
CA ALA A 154 -9.72 11.40 13.66
C ALA A 154 -10.82 11.18 12.61
N VAL A 155 -10.87 10.00 12.05
CA VAL A 155 -11.86 9.59 11.04
C VAL A 155 -12.41 8.21 11.37
N ARG A 156 -13.60 7.91 10.86
CA ARG A 156 -14.24 6.60 10.98
C ARG A 156 -14.08 5.82 9.67
N LYS A 157 -14.08 4.52 9.77
CA LYS A 157 -14.11 3.61 8.62
C LYS A 157 -15.18 4.05 7.61
N GLY A 158 -14.77 4.23 6.36
CA GLY A 158 -15.61 4.66 5.27
C GLY A 158 -15.74 6.17 5.08
N ASP A 159 -15.23 7.02 5.99
CA ASP A 159 -15.21 8.47 5.79
C ASP A 159 -14.37 8.81 4.54
N PRO A 160 -14.81 9.77 3.69
CA PRO A 160 -14.04 10.18 2.53
C PRO A 160 -12.79 10.97 2.97
N MET A 161 -11.64 10.60 2.43
CA MET A 161 -10.36 11.25 2.70
C MET A 161 -9.82 12.01 1.49
N LEU A 162 -9.87 11.40 0.30
CA LEU A 162 -9.47 12.05 -0.96
C LEU A 162 -10.52 11.83 -2.03
N LYS A 163 -10.61 12.81 -2.94
CA LYS A 163 -11.28 12.64 -4.23
C LYS A 163 -10.28 12.76 -5.36
N LEU A 164 -10.39 11.85 -6.30
CA LEU A 164 -9.49 11.67 -7.44
C LEU A 164 -10.18 12.16 -8.72
N ASP A 165 -9.48 12.94 -9.52
CA ASP A 165 -9.82 13.13 -10.92
C ASP A 165 -9.14 11.99 -11.72
N LEU A 166 -9.83 10.87 -11.82
CA LEU A 166 -9.27 9.64 -12.42
C LEU A 166 -8.92 9.84 -13.89
N ASP A 167 -9.66 10.65 -14.62
CA ASP A 167 -9.38 10.91 -16.03
C ASP A 167 -8.07 11.71 -16.15
N TYR A 168 -7.93 12.76 -15.34
CA TYR A 168 -6.69 13.52 -15.29
C TYR A 168 -5.48 12.67 -14.86
N LEU A 169 -5.65 11.83 -13.83
CA LEU A 169 -4.57 10.96 -13.34
C LEU A 169 -4.17 9.92 -14.38
N ARG A 170 -5.13 9.31 -15.08
CA ARG A 170 -4.86 8.33 -16.16
C ARG A 170 -4.10 8.95 -17.36
N GLU A 171 -4.35 10.23 -17.64
CA GLU A 171 -3.69 10.93 -18.72
C GLU A 171 -2.29 11.44 -18.36
N ASN A 172 -2.02 11.74 -17.08
CA ASN A 172 -0.83 12.49 -16.67
C ASN A 172 0.13 11.70 -15.76
N ALA A 173 -0.30 10.59 -15.15
CA ALA A 173 0.54 9.72 -14.35
C ALA A 173 0.97 8.47 -15.12
N PRO A 174 2.15 7.90 -14.84
CA PRO A 174 2.57 6.63 -15.44
C PRO A 174 1.61 5.47 -15.13
N SER A 175 1.00 5.47 -13.94
CA SER A 175 0.00 4.50 -13.53
C SER A 175 -0.88 5.07 -12.43
N VAL A 176 -2.15 4.64 -12.38
CA VAL A 176 -3.07 4.91 -11.26
C VAL A 176 -3.07 3.79 -10.22
N ALA A 177 -2.26 2.75 -10.40
CA ALA A 177 -2.08 1.71 -9.40
C ALA A 177 -1.67 2.32 -8.05
N SER A 178 -2.41 2.00 -7.00
CA SER A 178 -2.34 2.69 -5.71
C SER A 178 -1.97 1.71 -4.61
N PRO A 179 -0.71 1.71 -4.15
CA PRO A 179 -0.27 0.90 -3.02
C PRO A 179 -0.96 1.28 -1.71
N VAL A 180 -1.36 0.26 -0.95
CA VAL A 180 -1.87 0.34 0.43
C VAL A 180 -0.97 -0.52 1.29
N LEU A 181 -0.14 0.12 2.10
CA LEU A 181 0.99 -0.52 2.78
C LEU A 181 0.84 -0.45 4.29
N CYS A 182 1.22 -1.52 5.00
CA CYS A 182 1.67 -1.46 6.37
C CYS A 182 3.15 -1.10 6.37
N THR A 183 3.50 0.05 6.94
CA THR A 183 4.87 0.60 6.89
C THR A 183 5.75 0.10 8.02
N GLU A 184 5.15 -0.42 9.08
CA GLU A 184 5.85 -0.93 10.26
C GLU A 184 5.34 -2.35 10.55
N LEU A 185 6.11 -3.35 10.12
CA LEU A 185 5.86 -4.77 10.42
C LEU A 185 6.92 -5.28 11.38
N GLU A 186 6.51 -6.01 12.40
CA GLU A 186 7.41 -6.72 13.30
C GLU A 186 7.87 -8.05 12.67
N ASP A 187 8.99 -8.60 13.14
CA ASP A 187 9.58 -9.85 12.61
C ASP A 187 8.65 -11.07 12.68
N ASN A 188 7.68 -11.03 13.59
CA ASN A 188 6.66 -12.07 13.76
C ASN A 188 5.34 -11.76 13.05
N GLN A 189 5.29 -10.74 12.19
CA GLN A 189 4.11 -10.35 11.41
C GLN A 189 4.31 -10.63 9.93
N LYS A 190 3.26 -11.07 9.24
CA LYS A 190 3.26 -11.25 7.79
C LYS A 190 1.94 -10.79 7.18
N ILE A 191 2.05 -10.14 6.03
CA ILE A 191 0.89 -9.79 5.22
C ILE A 191 0.40 -11.01 4.46
N ARG A 192 -0.92 -11.16 4.44
CA ARG A 192 -1.61 -12.12 3.59
C ARG A 192 -2.75 -11.43 2.86
N LEU A 193 -2.68 -11.38 1.54
CA LEU A 193 -3.73 -10.85 0.70
C LEU A 193 -5.02 -11.68 0.89
N LEU A 194 -6.15 -11.01 1.10
CA LEU A 194 -7.44 -11.65 1.34
C LEU A 194 -8.31 -11.69 0.09
N ASN A 195 -8.26 -10.63 -0.72
CA ASN A 195 -9.03 -10.52 -1.94
C ASN A 195 -8.18 -10.01 -3.10
N GLU A 196 -8.35 -10.63 -4.28
CA GLU A 196 -7.80 -10.21 -5.57
C GLU A 196 -8.94 -9.97 -6.55
N GLY A 197 -8.73 -9.06 -7.51
CA GLY A 197 -9.73 -8.67 -8.50
C GLY A 197 -10.63 -7.55 -7.99
N GLU A 198 -11.91 -7.56 -8.38
CA GLU A 198 -12.86 -6.52 -8.01
C GLU A 198 -13.07 -6.44 -6.50
N ILE A 199 -12.85 -5.25 -5.94
CA ILE A 199 -13.01 -4.95 -4.51
C ILE A 199 -13.70 -3.61 -4.32
N LYS A 200 -14.46 -3.47 -3.25
CA LYS A 200 -15.06 -2.19 -2.84
C LYS A 200 -14.33 -1.62 -1.62
N ALA A 201 -14.33 -0.31 -1.53
CA ALA A 201 -13.87 0.35 -0.30
C ALA A 201 -14.68 -0.17 0.90
N GLY A 202 -13.98 -0.64 1.93
CA GLY A 202 -14.55 -1.27 3.12
C GLY A 202 -14.54 -2.80 3.10
N ASP A 203 -14.34 -3.46 1.95
CA ASP A 203 -14.12 -4.90 1.89
C ASP A 203 -12.73 -5.26 2.41
N GLU A 204 -12.54 -6.47 2.92
CA GLU A 204 -11.26 -6.95 3.44
C GLU A 204 -10.22 -7.02 2.33
N LEU A 205 -9.09 -6.31 2.48
CA LEU A 205 -8.02 -6.25 1.49
C LEU A 205 -6.89 -7.22 1.82
N PHE A 206 -6.31 -7.08 2.99
CA PHE A 206 -5.26 -7.97 3.48
C PHE A 206 -5.34 -8.17 5.00
N ALA A 207 -4.72 -9.23 5.47
CA ALA A 207 -4.54 -9.53 6.88
C ALA A 207 -3.08 -9.40 7.28
N ILE A 208 -2.85 -8.99 8.53
CA ILE A 208 -1.56 -9.05 9.21
C ILE A 208 -1.65 -10.23 10.17
N ASP A 209 -1.09 -11.36 9.79
CA ASP A 209 -1.02 -12.55 10.64
C ASP A 209 0.15 -12.43 11.61
N ILE A 210 -0.11 -12.56 12.91
CA ILE A 210 0.87 -12.45 14.00
C ILE A 210 1.21 -13.85 14.48
N TYR A 211 2.49 -14.20 14.44
CA TYR A 211 2.99 -15.52 14.78
C TYR A 211 3.56 -15.56 16.19
N GLU A 212 3.56 -16.74 16.80
CA GLU A 212 4.29 -16.99 18.06
C GLU A 212 5.75 -16.55 17.92
N ALA A 213 6.25 -15.83 18.95
CA ALA A 213 7.59 -15.29 19.01
C ALA A 213 8.68 -16.39 19.08
#